data_616fbf0955b1b858074b0536a2869a72
#
_entry.id   616fbf0955b1b858074b0536a2869a72
#
_cell.length_a   1.000
_cell.length_b   1.000
_cell.length_c   1.000
_cell.angle_alpha   90.00
_cell.angle_beta   90.00
_cell.angle_gamma   90.00
#
_symmetry.space_group_name_H-M   'P 1'
#
loop_
_entity.id
_entity.type
_entity.pdbx_description
1 polymer ?
#
loop_
_entity_poly.entity_id
_entity_poly.type
_entity_poly.pdbx_seq_one_letter_code
_entity_poly.pdbx_strand_id
1 'polypeptide(L)'
;MTRITRSTLPVLAGWMSLLANNPALAHGFAGERFFPATILTDDPFVADEMSLPTVTFNPKASDDSRETDIGFDLAKRITPDLGFTLHEQWIHIHPNDQSSIKGFSALNTALQYQLFVDGPSQTMALAGLGVTWAHTGANATASPDFTTLTPTFDFGKGFGDLPESLTWLRPLAITGNLSVDFPTKARSGDGSINPNVFNIGFAFEYSLEYLQHHVKDVGLAAPFDRMIPLVEVAVSSPFNRGQAGQTTGTVQPGVIWAGQYLQIGAEAIIPINSRTGHGVGAVIQLHFYLDDLFPNSFGKPLLGG
;
A
#
# COMPACT_ATOMS: atom_id res chain seq x y z
N MET A 1 53.99 -50.46 11.72
CA MET A 1 53.70 -49.54 10.61
C MET A 1 52.24 -49.66 10.22
N THR A 2 51.38 -48.84 10.80
CA THR A 2 49.93 -48.89 10.58
C THR A 2 49.54 -47.60 9.88
N ARG A 3 49.07 -47.66 8.64
CA ARG A 3 48.60 -46.54 7.87
C ARG A 3 47.16 -46.19 8.30
N ILE A 4 46.98 -44.96 8.77
CA ILE A 4 45.65 -44.36 9.04
C ILE A 4 45.19 -43.68 7.75
N THR A 5 44.15 -44.23 7.12
CA THR A 5 43.44 -43.61 6.01
C THR A 5 42.43 -42.62 6.56
N ARG A 6 42.63 -41.33 6.22
CA ARG A 6 41.67 -40.26 6.47
C ARG A 6 40.54 -40.34 5.44
N SER A 7 39.35 -40.64 5.88
CA SER A 7 38.12 -40.44 5.12
C SER A 7 37.60 -39.03 5.36
N THR A 8 37.69 -38.16 4.35
CA THR A 8 37.07 -36.87 4.33
C THR A 8 35.61 -37.02 3.92
N LEU A 9 34.70 -36.54 4.78
CA LEU A 9 33.25 -36.46 4.50
C LEU A 9 32.93 -35.42 3.42
N PRO A 10 32.01 -35.74 2.50
CA PRO A 10 31.32 -34.74 1.70
C PRO A 10 29.96 -34.44 2.37
N VAL A 11 29.87 -33.48 3.29
CA VAL A 11 28.63 -33.07 3.96
C VAL A 11 28.24 -31.63 3.58
N LEU A 12 28.89 -31.02 2.62
CA LEU A 12 28.60 -29.61 2.27
C LEU A 12 27.92 -29.37 0.89
N ALA A 13 27.43 -30.42 0.24
CA ALA A 13 26.84 -30.31 -1.10
C ALA A 13 25.29 -30.41 -1.14
N GLY A 14 24.62 -30.44 0.00
CA GLY A 14 23.18 -30.70 0.09
C GLY A 14 22.27 -29.49 0.33
N TRP A 15 22.81 -28.30 0.51
CA TRP A 15 22.00 -27.11 0.90
C TRP A 15 21.90 -26.02 -0.18
N MET A 16 22.41 -26.25 -1.39
CA MET A 16 22.37 -25.29 -2.50
C MET A 16 21.35 -25.60 -3.60
N SER A 17 20.43 -26.52 -3.40
CA SER A 17 19.45 -26.92 -4.42
C SER A 17 17.98 -26.65 -4.06
N LEU A 18 17.72 -25.75 -3.10
CA LEU A 18 16.36 -25.27 -2.76
C LEU A 18 16.12 -23.82 -3.12
N LEU A 19 16.96 -23.22 -3.94
CA LEU A 19 16.58 -22.02 -4.70
C LEU A 19 15.86 -22.51 -5.97
N ALA A 20 14.65 -23.06 -5.80
CA ALA A 20 13.73 -23.17 -6.90
C ALA A 20 13.54 -21.73 -7.43
N ASN A 21 13.91 -21.49 -8.69
CA ASN A 21 13.51 -20.32 -9.43
C ASN A 21 11.99 -20.32 -9.51
N ASN A 22 11.33 -19.79 -8.51
CA ASN A 22 9.99 -19.27 -8.68
C ASN A 22 10.17 -18.10 -9.65
N PRO A 23 9.49 -18.07 -10.81
CA PRO A 23 9.40 -16.83 -11.55
C PRO A 23 8.97 -15.78 -10.54
N ALA A 24 9.72 -14.69 -10.41
CA ALA A 24 9.32 -13.57 -9.60
C ALA A 24 7.97 -13.12 -10.17
N LEU A 25 6.89 -13.50 -9.50
CA LEU A 25 5.56 -12.99 -9.80
C LEU A 25 5.62 -11.52 -9.40
N ALA A 26 5.62 -10.69 -10.38
CA ALA A 26 6.14 -9.33 -10.29
C ALA A 26 5.17 -8.39 -9.61
N HIS A 27 4.00 -8.64 -9.24
CA HIS A 27 3.09 -7.78 -8.52
C HIS A 27 2.12 -8.62 -7.69
N GLY A 28 2.05 -8.37 -6.41
CA GLY A 28 1.02 -8.76 -5.47
C GLY A 28 0.54 -10.22 -5.46
N PHE A 29 1.33 -11.19 -5.96
CA PHE A 29 0.91 -12.59 -5.94
C PHE A 29 1.50 -13.36 -4.76
N ALA A 30 0.64 -14.09 -4.05
CA ALA A 30 1.03 -15.18 -3.15
C ALA A 30 0.35 -16.48 -3.59
N GLY A 31 1.11 -17.35 -4.26
CA GLY A 31 0.56 -18.51 -4.96
C GLY A 31 -0.42 -18.10 -6.05
N GLU A 32 -1.67 -18.58 -5.95
CA GLU A 32 -2.74 -18.24 -6.90
C GLU A 32 -3.53 -16.97 -6.51
N ARG A 33 -3.20 -16.35 -5.37
CA ARG A 33 -3.86 -15.14 -4.88
C ARG A 33 -3.17 -13.92 -5.45
N PHE A 34 -3.92 -13.10 -6.17
CA PHE A 34 -3.58 -11.73 -6.50
C PHE A 34 -4.08 -10.78 -5.41
N PHE A 35 -3.20 -9.90 -4.91
CA PHE A 35 -3.52 -8.75 -4.07
C PHE A 35 -3.40 -7.50 -4.94
N PRO A 36 -4.49 -6.77 -5.21
CA PRO A 36 -4.43 -5.55 -5.99
C PRO A 36 -3.67 -4.47 -5.21
N ALA A 37 -3.10 -3.50 -5.91
CA ALA A 37 -2.65 -2.27 -5.27
C ALA A 37 -3.87 -1.53 -4.72
N THR A 38 -3.94 -1.40 -3.39
CA THR A 38 -5.03 -0.71 -2.70
C THR A 38 -4.85 0.80 -2.78
N ILE A 39 -5.92 1.60 -2.57
CA ILE A 39 -5.85 3.06 -2.78
C ILE A 39 -5.47 3.79 -1.49
N LEU A 40 -5.95 3.32 -0.35
CA LEU A 40 -5.78 3.96 0.95
C LEU A 40 -4.72 3.29 1.81
N THR A 41 -4.62 1.96 1.76
CA THR A 41 -3.66 1.19 2.56
C THR A 41 -2.43 0.85 1.74
N ASP A 42 -1.25 0.80 2.40
CA ASP A 42 -0.02 0.39 1.74
C ASP A 42 -0.06 -1.10 1.35
N ASP A 43 0.59 -1.43 0.24
CA ASP A 43 0.61 -2.78 -0.30
C ASP A 43 1.63 -3.66 0.42
N PRO A 44 1.32 -4.96 0.69
CA PRO A 44 2.20 -5.86 1.43
C PRO A 44 3.32 -6.49 0.58
N PHE A 45 3.67 -5.90 -0.57
CA PHE A 45 4.65 -6.44 -1.50
C PHE A 45 5.53 -5.34 -2.11
N VAL A 46 6.72 -5.70 -2.57
CA VAL A 46 7.58 -4.81 -3.37
C VAL A 46 7.39 -5.10 -4.85
N ALA A 47 7.14 -4.04 -5.64
CA ALA A 47 6.84 -4.15 -7.06
C ALA A 47 7.49 -3.02 -7.88
N ASP A 48 7.39 -3.10 -9.19
CA ASP A 48 7.68 -2.01 -10.12
C ASP A 48 6.34 -1.48 -10.65
N GLU A 49 5.83 -0.43 -10.04
CA GLU A 49 4.47 0.07 -10.23
C GLU A 49 4.41 1.59 -10.22
N MET A 50 3.34 2.13 -10.79
CA MET A 50 3.11 3.57 -10.81
C MET A 50 1.62 3.89 -10.77
N SER A 51 1.20 4.74 -9.82
CA SER A 51 -0.15 5.34 -9.83
C SER A 51 -0.07 6.76 -10.36
N LEU A 52 -0.81 7.05 -11.43
CA LEU A 52 -0.94 8.40 -12.00
C LEU A 52 -2.10 8.49 -13.00
N PRO A 53 -3.12 9.31 -12.71
CA PRO A 53 -3.33 10.04 -11.47
C PRO A 53 -4.06 9.21 -10.41
N THR A 54 -3.84 9.55 -9.13
CA THR A 54 -4.79 9.30 -8.05
C THR A 54 -5.49 10.62 -7.76
N VAL A 55 -6.78 10.71 -8.07
CA VAL A 55 -7.57 11.94 -7.86
C VAL A 55 -8.49 11.75 -6.68
N THR A 56 -8.27 12.54 -5.62
CA THR A 56 -9.04 12.50 -4.39
C THR A 56 -9.88 13.75 -4.21
N PHE A 57 -11.16 13.58 -4.01
CA PHE A 57 -12.09 14.61 -3.55
C PHE A 57 -12.36 14.36 -2.07
N ASN A 58 -11.63 15.05 -1.20
CA ASN A 58 -11.73 14.84 0.23
C ASN A 58 -13.13 15.21 0.78
N PRO A 59 -13.59 14.54 1.86
CA PRO A 59 -14.72 15.02 2.64
C PRO A 59 -14.46 16.46 3.09
N LYS A 60 -15.52 17.25 3.18
CA LYS A 60 -15.39 18.63 3.65
C LYS A 60 -14.79 18.68 5.05
N ALA A 61 -13.85 19.60 5.26
CA ALA A 61 -13.31 19.89 6.57
C ALA A 61 -14.37 20.57 7.49
N SER A 62 -14.04 20.73 8.77
CA SER A 62 -14.95 21.31 9.76
C SER A 62 -15.36 22.77 9.47
N ASP A 63 -14.57 23.49 8.68
CA ASP A 63 -14.82 24.86 8.21
C ASP A 63 -15.54 24.90 6.84
N ASP A 64 -16.08 23.77 6.36
CA ASP A 64 -16.70 23.59 5.05
C ASP A 64 -15.75 23.77 3.85
N SER A 65 -14.45 23.89 4.06
CA SER A 65 -13.46 23.91 2.96
C SER A 65 -13.52 22.58 2.18
N ARG A 66 -13.21 22.65 0.89
CA ARG A 66 -13.13 21.51 -0.02
C ARG A 66 -11.69 21.35 -0.47
N GLU A 67 -11.22 20.12 -0.47
CA GLU A 67 -9.87 19.79 -0.93
C GLU A 67 -9.94 18.75 -2.03
N THR A 68 -9.13 18.96 -3.06
CA THR A 68 -8.95 18.02 -4.17
C THR A 68 -7.47 17.81 -4.36
N ASP A 69 -7.05 16.55 -4.37
CA ASP A 69 -5.67 16.17 -4.52
C ASP A 69 -5.47 15.38 -5.81
N ILE A 70 -4.29 15.55 -6.42
CA ILE A 70 -3.84 14.75 -7.57
C ILE A 70 -2.50 14.15 -7.18
N GLY A 71 -2.51 12.85 -6.88
CA GLY A 71 -1.37 12.08 -6.42
C GLY A 71 -0.62 11.39 -7.56
N PHE A 72 0.66 11.19 -7.32
CA PHE A 72 1.59 10.37 -8.08
C PHE A 72 2.35 9.47 -7.12
N ASP A 73 2.38 8.18 -7.43
CA ASP A 73 3.14 7.16 -6.72
C ASP A 73 4.05 6.42 -7.71
N LEU A 74 5.26 6.14 -7.29
CA LEU A 74 6.20 5.31 -8.01
C LEU A 74 6.83 4.32 -7.03
N ALA A 75 6.68 3.03 -7.29
CA ALA A 75 7.40 1.96 -6.62
C ALA A 75 8.44 1.37 -7.57
N LYS A 76 9.64 1.13 -7.07
CA LYS A 76 10.75 0.59 -7.84
C LYS A 76 11.55 -0.43 -7.05
N ARG A 77 11.66 -1.64 -7.55
CA ARG A 77 12.53 -2.66 -6.96
C ARG A 77 14.01 -2.31 -7.17
N ILE A 78 14.75 -2.28 -6.07
CA ILE A 78 16.23 -2.21 -6.07
C ILE A 78 16.79 -3.62 -6.26
N THR A 79 16.31 -4.57 -5.45
CA THR A 79 16.53 -6.01 -5.60
C THR A 79 15.17 -6.71 -5.68
N PRO A 80 15.08 -8.03 -5.90
CA PRO A 80 13.79 -8.73 -5.85
C PRO A 80 12.98 -8.48 -4.56
N ASP A 81 13.64 -8.31 -3.43
CA ASP A 81 13.01 -8.17 -2.11
C ASP A 81 13.14 -6.77 -1.50
N LEU A 82 13.91 -5.86 -2.10
CA LEU A 82 14.08 -4.49 -1.62
C LEU A 82 13.51 -3.50 -2.62
N GLY A 83 12.55 -2.70 -2.19
CA GLY A 83 11.92 -1.66 -2.98
C GLY A 83 12.17 -0.25 -2.42
N PHE A 84 12.02 0.72 -3.28
CA PHE A 84 11.97 2.15 -2.98
C PHE A 84 10.66 2.70 -3.51
N THR A 85 9.98 3.55 -2.72
CA THR A 85 8.78 4.26 -3.15
C THR A 85 8.97 5.76 -3.07
N LEU A 86 8.28 6.47 -3.95
CA LEU A 86 8.18 7.91 -3.99
C LEU A 86 6.73 8.29 -4.17
N HIS A 87 6.22 9.13 -3.27
CA HIS A 87 4.88 9.68 -3.33
C HIS A 87 4.94 11.20 -3.30
N GLU A 88 4.16 11.85 -4.16
CA GLU A 88 3.96 13.29 -4.20
C GLU A 88 2.52 13.59 -4.63
N GLN A 89 1.94 14.65 -4.10
CA GLN A 89 0.61 15.10 -4.51
C GLN A 89 0.52 16.61 -4.68
N TRP A 90 -0.29 17.01 -5.63
CA TRP A 90 -0.69 18.38 -5.80
C TRP A 90 -2.06 18.59 -5.14
N ILE A 91 -2.09 19.56 -4.21
CA ILE A 91 -3.25 19.87 -3.36
C ILE A 91 -3.93 21.13 -3.86
N HIS A 92 -5.26 21.13 -3.90
CA HIS A 92 -6.08 22.28 -4.19
C HIS A 92 -7.19 22.43 -3.15
N ILE A 93 -7.04 23.42 -2.26
CA ILE A 93 -8.01 23.73 -1.22
C ILE A 93 -8.87 24.92 -1.65
N HIS A 94 -10.16 24.77 -1.54
CA HIS A 94 -11.17 25.82 -1.71
C HIS A 94 -11.78 26.17 -0.34
N PRO A 95 -11.22 27.14 0.40
CA PRO A 95 -11.85 27.62 1.62
C PRO A 95 -13.16 28.35 1.31
N ASN A 96 -14.09 28.35 2.25
CA ASN A 96 -15.25 29.23 2.15
C ASN A 96 -14.79 30.69 2.28
N ASP A 97 -15.28 31.56 1.41
CA ASP A 97 -15.06 33.02 1.45
C ASP A 97 -13.63 33.52 1.32
N GLN A 98 -12.68 32.67 0.87
CA GLN A 98 -11.27 33.03 0.65
C GLN A 98 -10.79 32.56 -0.72
N SER A 99 -9.66 33.13 -1.14
CA SER A 99 -8.96 32.67 -2.36
C SER A 99 -8.49 31.21 -2.21
N SER A 100 -8.57 30.45 -3.30
CA SER A 100 -8.10 29.07 -3.30
C SER A 100 -6.59 28.98 -3.03
N ILE A 101 -6.20 27.93 -2.30
CA ILE A 101 -4.83 27.59 -1.96
C ILE A 101 -4.43 26.37 -2.80
N LYS A 102 -3.23 26.38 -3.36
CA LYS A 102 -2.73 25.24 -4.14
C LYS A 102 -1.22 25.13 -4.07
N GLY A 103 -0.73 23.91 -4.21
CA GLY A 103 0.70 23.61 -4.21
C GLY A 103 0.96 22.13 -4.03
N PHE A 104 2.23 21.75 -4.09
CA PHE A 104 2.63 20.38 -3.78
C PHE A 104 2.63 20.12 -2.27
N SER A 105 2.34 18.89 -1.87
CA SER A 105 2.51 18.39 -0.51
C SER A 105 3.99 18.26 -0.15
N ALA A 106 4.29 17.67 1.01
CA ALA A 106 5.65 17.27 1.32
C ALA A 106 5.97 15.95 0.60
N LEU A 107 7.14 15.89 -0.04
CA LEU A 107 7.63 14.66 -0.67
C LEU A 107 7.73 13.53 0.35
N ASN A 108 7.19 12.37 0.00
CA ASN A 108 7.34 11.13 0.76
C ASN A 108 8.20 10.14 -0.03
N THR A 109 9.10 9.47 0.68
CA THR A 109 9.88 8.35 0.13
C THR A 109 9.92 7.23 1.15
N ALA A 110 10.00 5.97 0.70
CA ALA A 110 10.21 4.86 1.63
C ALA A 110 11.18 3.83 1.05
N LEU A 111 11.84 3.10 1.95
CA LEU A 111 12.48 1.83 1.66
C LEU A 111 11.62 0.72 2.25
N GLN A 112 11.39 -0.33 1.46
CA GLN A 112 10.54 -1.45 1.80
C GLN A 112 11.29 -2.75 1.55
N TYR A 113 11.18 -3.69 2.49
CA TYR A 113 11.80 -4.99 2.39
C TYR A 113 10.77 -6.11 2.54
N GLN A 114 10.65 -6.96 1.53
CA GLN A 114 9.79 -8.15 1.55
C GLN A 114 10.34 -9.17 2.54
N LEU A 115 9.64 -9.39 3.64
CA LEU A 115 10.07 -10.34 4.67
C LEU A 115 9.85 -11.78 4.22
N PHE A 116 8.70 -12.05 3.62
CA PHE A 116 8.36 -13.34 3.01
C PHE A 116 7.12 -13.23 2.12
N VAL A 117 7.00 -14.22 1.22
CA VAL A 117 5.80 -14.54 0.44
C VAL A 117 5.60 -16.04 0.52
N ASP A 118 4.48 -16.49 1.08
CA ASP A 118 4.11 -17.91 1.20
C ASP A 118 2.90 -18.24 0.33
N GLY A 119 3.15 -18.86 -0.82
CA GLY A 119 2.12 -19.22 -1.80
C GLY A 119 1.06 -20.18 -1.26
N PRO A 120 1.44 -21.31 -0.58
CA PRO A 120 0.48 -22.27 -0.04
C PRO A 120 -0.54 -21.67 0.93
N SER A 121 -0.12 -20.79 1.80
CA SER A 121 -1.03 -20.09 2.74
C SER A 121 -1.55 -18.75 2.21
N GLN A 122 -1.13 -18.34 1.02
CA GLN A 122 -1.48 -17.04 0.43
C GLN A 122 -1.20 -15.88 1.39
N THR A 123 -0.02 -15.90 2.03
CA THR A 123 0.37 -14.91 3.04
C THR A 123 1.66 -14.21 2.62
N MET A 124 1.74 -12.91 2.87
CA MET A 124 2.95 -12.14 2.66
C MET A 124 3.11 -11.07 3.74
N ALA A 125 4.33 -10.63 3.97
CA ALA A 125 4.62 -9.54 4.87
C ALA A 125 5.82 -8.73 4.39
N LEU A 126 5.79 -7.44 4.70
CA LEU A 126 6.77 -6.44 4.35
C LEU A 126 7.07 -5.57 5.57
N ALA A 127 8.29 -5.08 5.68
CA ALA A 127 8.65 -4.02 6.62
C ALA A 127 9.27 -2.85 5.88
N GLY A 128 8.96 -1.64 6.30
CA GLY A 128 9.41 -0.43 5.63
C GLY A 128 9.82 0.69 6.59
N LEU A 129 10.46 1.71 6.01
CA LEU A 129 10.76 2.97 6.66
C LEU A 129 10.46 4.11 5.69
N GLY A 130 9.38 4.82 5.97
CA GLY A 130 8.97 6.03 5.29
C GLY A 130 9.66 7.28 5.83
N VAL A 131 9.82 8.28 4.97
CA VAL A 131 10.33 9.60 5.31
C VAL A 131 9.48 10.66 4.60
N THR A 132 8.78 11.48 5.39
CA THR A 132 8.18 12.74 4.90
C THR A 132 9.20 13.85 5.07
N TRP A 133 9.64 14.44 3.97
CA TRP A 133 10.73 15.43 3.95
C TRP A 133 10.24 16.83 4.28
N ALA A 134 10.91 17.47 5.25
CA ALA A 134 10.64 18.86 5.58
C ALA A 134 10.90 19.80 4.40
N HIS A 135 10.08 20.85 4.26
CA HIS A 135 10.27 21.96 3.30
C HIS A 135 10.33 21.55 1.82
N THR A 136 9.82 20.38 1.46
CA THR A 136 9.78 19.94 0.05
C THR A 136 8.51 20.35 -0.68
N GLY A 137 7.42 20.59 0.04
CA GLY A 137 6.16 21.10 -0.50
C GLY A 137 6.03 22.60 -0.44
N ALA A 138 4.86 23.10 -0.85
CA ALA A 138 4.56 24.53 -0.84
C ALA A 138 4.13 24.99 0.58
N ASN A 139 4.62 26.16 1.01
CA ASN A 139 4.20 26.74 2.30
C ASN A 139 2.69 26.98 2.38
N ALA A 140 2.06 27.29 1.23
CA ALA A 140 0.63 27.56 1.16
C ALA A 140 -0.24 26.31 1.49
N THR A 141 0.26 25.10 1.23
CA THR A 141 -0.40 23.82 1.53
C THR A 141 0.04 23.24 2.87
N ALA A 142 0.59 24.07 3.74
CA ALA A 142 1.05 23.70 5.08
C ALA A 142 2.10 22.57 5.09
N SER A 143 2.99 22.52 4.10
CA SER A 143 4.12 21.60 4.10
C SER A 143 4.92 21.73 5.41
N PRO A 144 5.19 20.60 6.12
CA PRO A 144 5.80 20.65 7.43
C PRO A 144 7.23 21.21 7.40
N ASP A 145 7.59 21.93 8.44
CA ASP A 145 8.96 22.44 8.69
C ASP A 145 9.85 21.43 9.42
N PHE A 146 9.40 20.17 9.50
CA PHE A 146 10.08 19.05 10.13
C PHE A 146 9.96 17.79 9.30
N THR A 147 10.94 16.90 9.44
CA THR A 147 10.91 15.58 8.82
C THR A 147 10.17 14.60 9.74
N THR A 148 9.39 13.69 9.16
CA THR A 148 8.76 12.59 9.88
C THR A 148 9.36 11.26 9.42
N LEU A 149 9.70 10.41 10.37
CA LEU A 149 10.11 9.03 10.13
C LEU A 149 8.93 8.11 10.45
N THR A 150 8.63 7.19 9.52
CA THR A 150 7.47 6.30 9.62
C THR A 150 7.88 4.85 9.40
N PRO A 151 8.33 4.12 10.45
CA PRO A 151 8.43 2.67 10.36
C PRO A 151 7.06 2.05 10.11
N THR A 152 7.02 1.05 9.20
CA THR A 152 5.78 0.38 8.76
C THR A 152 5.95 -1.13 8.76
N PHE A 153 4.84 -1.83 8.93
CA PHE A 153 4.71 -3.27 8.75
C PHE A 153 3.42 -3.53 7.99
N ASP A 154 3.54 -4.16 6.83
CA ASP A 154 2.43 -4.44 5.92
C ASP A 154 2.29 -5.94 5.75
N PHE A 155 1.05 -6.43 5.64
CA PHE A 155 0.78 -7.85 5.50
C PHE A 155 -0.42 -8.10 4.59
N GLY A 156 -0.43 -9.27 3.95
CA GLY A 156 -1.54 -9.77 3.16
C GLY A 156 -1.86 -11.22 3.52
N LYS A 157 -3.15 -11.57 3.57
CA LYS A 157 -3.65 -12.93 3.76
C LYS A 157 -4.83 -13.20 2.84
N GLY A 158 -4.66 -14.10 1.89
CA GLY A 158 -5.76 -14.70 1.13
C GLY A 158 -6.35 -15.91 1.85
N PHE A 159 -7.61 -16.22 1.60
CA PHE A 159 -8.33 -17.31 2.26
C PHE A 159 -8.55 -18.52 1.35
N GLY A 160 -7.72 -18.70 0.32
CA GLY A 160 -7.79 -19.82 -0.61
C GLY A 160 -7.55 -21.20 0.04
N ASP A 161 -6.88 -21.22 1.19
CA ASP A 161 -6.58 -22.40 2.01
C ASP A 161 -7.74 -22.88 2.90
N LEU A 162 -8.89 -22.19 2.90
CA LEU A 162 -10.07 -22.60 3.66
C LEU A 162 -10.63 -23.95 3.17
N PRO A 163 -11.25 -24.75 4.09
CA PRO A 163 -11.86 -26.03 3.76
C PRO A 163 -13.04 -25.89 2.78
N GLU A 164 -13.44 -26.99 2.15
CA GLU A 164 -14.54 -27.01 1.16
C GLU A 164 -15.87 -26.50 1.73
N SER A 165 -16.13 -26.68 3.02
CA SER A 165 -17.33 -26.16 3.68
C SER A 165 -17.44 -24.63 3.66
N LEU A 166 -16.30 -23.92 3.45
CA LEU A 166 -16.20 -22.46 3.41
C LEU A 166 -15.73 -21.96 2.04
N THR A 167 -15.97 -22.72 0.99
CA THR A 167 -15.43 -22.46 -0.35
C THR A 167 -15.76 -21.06 -0.89
N TRP A 168 -16.95 -20.50 -0.55
CA TRP A 168 -17.37 -19.17 -0.96
C TRP A 168 -16.61 -18.02 -0.26
N LEU A 169 -15.90 -18.32 0.84
CA LEU A 169 -15.02 -17.36 1.50
C LEU A 169 -13.59 -17.38 0.95
N ARG A 170 -13.23 -18.39 0.15
CA ARG A 170 -11.91 -18.47 -0.48
C ARG A 170 -11.54 -17.26 -1.36
N PRO A 171 -12.49 -16.57 -2.06
CA PRO A 171 -12.17 -15.35 -2.79
C PRO A 171 -11.83 -14.14 -1.92
N LEU A 172 -12.08 -14.20 -0.60
CA LEU A 172 -11.71 -13.14 0.32
C LEU A 172 -10.19 -13.04 0.47
N ALA A 173 -9.71 -11.82 0.66
CA ALA A 173 -8.38 -11.50 1.16
C ALA A 173 -8.46 -10.31 2.12
N ILE A 174 -7.45 -10.18 2.97
CA ILE A 174 -7.24 -9.03 3.85
C ILE A 174 -5.81 -8.58 3.65
N THR A 175 -5.62 -7.29 3.37
CA THR A 175 -4.34 -6.62 3.50
C THR A 175 -4.39 -5.67 4.69
N GLY A 176 -3.25 -5.32 5.26
CA GLY A 176 -3.20 -4.39 6.38
C GLY A 176 -1.84 -3.73 6.51
N ASN A 177 -1.89 -2.49 7.01
CA ASN A 177 -0.76 -1.63 7.28
C ASN A 177 -0.78 -1.21 8.75
N LEU A 178 0.37 -1.27 9.40
CA LEU A 178 0.61 -0.76 10.76
C LEU A 178 1.82 0.16 10.71
N SER A 179 1.68 1.43 11.13
CA SER A 179 2.80 2.35 11.14
C SER A 179 2.76 3.33 12.31
N VAL A 180 3.89 3.97 12.57
CA VAL A 180 4.00 5.01 13.58
C VAL A 180 4.79 6.19 13.02
N ASP A 181 4.18 7.38 13.05
CA ASP A 181 4.84 8.61 12.68
C ASP A 181 5.64 9.18 13.85
N PHE A 182 6.91 9.46 13.59
CA PHE A 182 7.83 10.10 14.51
C PHE A 182 8.32 11.45 13.97
N PRO A 183 7.61 12.56 14.25
CA PRO A 183 8.08 13.89 13.88
C PRO A 183 9.40 14.24 14.57
N THR A 184 10.39 14.72 13.81
CA THR A 184 11.72 15.12 14.34
C THR A 184 11.67 16.36 15.22
N LYS A 185 10.58 17.13 15.13
CA LYS A 185 10.30 18.27 16.03
C LYS A 185 9.00 18.04 16.79
N ALA A 186 9.01 18.34 18.08
CA ALA A 186 7.81 18.28 18.91
C ALA A 186 6.82 19.42 18.63
N ARG A 187 7.32 20.54 18.07
CA ARG A 187 6.52 21.71 17.67
C ARG A 187 7.05 22.27 16.35
N SER A 188 6.14 22.73 15.53
CA SER A 188 6.43 23.49 14.31
C SER A 188 6.82 24.91 14.64
N GLY A 189 7.34 25.64 13.65
CA GLY A 189 7.73 27.06 13.79
C GLY A 189 6.58 28.00 14.12
N ASP A 190 5.33 27.63 13.77
CA ASP A 190 4.10 28.35 14.13
C ASP A 190 3.58 28.03 15.54
N GLY A 191 4.25 27.13 16.28
CA GLY A 191 3.88 26.69 17.62
C GLY A 191 2.95 25.47 17.67
N SER A 192 2.49 24.95 16.55
CA SER A 192 1.65 23.74 16.46
C SER A 192 2.35 22.52 17.07
N ILE A 193 1.60 21.66 17.72
CA ILE A 193 2.12 20.44 18.35
C ILE A 193 2.14 19.32 17.31
N ASN A 194 3.29 18.63 17.19
CA ASN A 194 3.49 17.49 16.31
C ASN A 194 3.54 16.20 17.15
N PRO A 195 2.39 15.53 17.38
CA PRO A 195 2.37 14.28 18.16
C PRO A 195 3.00 13.13 17.37
N ASN A 196 3.41 12.08 18.07
CA ASN A 196 3.55 10.79 17.43
C ASN A 196 2.17 10.22 17.15
N VAL A 197 1.99 9.59 15.96
CA VAL A 197 0.70 9.07 15.51
C VAL A 197 0.84 7.59 15.22
N PHE A 198 -0.06 6.79 15.77
CA PHE A 198 -0.22 5.40 15.38
C PHE A 198 -1.25 5.33 14.24
N ASN A 199 -0.86 4.70 13.15
CA ASN A 199 -1.72 4.49 11.99
C ASN A 199 -1.98 2.99 11.82
N ILE A 200 -3.22 2.67 11.45
CA ILE A 200 -3.65 1.32 11.13
C ILE A 200 -4.59 1.39 9.93
N GLY A 201 -4.31 0.57 8.91
CA GLY A 201 -5.13 0.40 7.73
C GLY A 201 -5.46 -1.07 7.50
N PHE A 202 -6.65 -1.34 6.93
CA PHE A 202 -7.05 -2.66 6.44
C PHE A 202 -7.83 -2.50 5.15
N ALA A 203 -7.61 -3.42 4.20
CA ALA A 203 -8.49 -3.65 3.07
C ALA A 203 -9.08 -5.05 3.16
N PHE A 204 -10.38 -5.14 2.96
CA PHE A 204 -11.15 -6.38 2.85
C PHE A 204 -11.60 -6.52 1.42
N GLU A 205 -11.10 -7.51 0.71
CA GLU A 205 -11.21 -7.69 -0.72
C GLU A 205 -11.96 -8.96 -1.07
N TYR A 206 -12.74 -8.95 -2.17
CA TYR A 206 -13.37 -10.15 -2.69
C TYR A 206 -13.10 -10.27 -4.19
N SER A 207 -12.17 -11.12 -4.60
CA SER A 207 -11.79 -11.28 -6.01
C SER A 207 -12.80 -12.11 -6.78
N LEU A 208 -13.49 -11.48 -7.75
CA LEU A 208 -14.42 -12.19 -8.65
C LEU A 208 -13.65 -13.08 -9.64
N GLU A 209 -12.43 -12.72 -10.02
CA GLU A 209 -11.56 -13.54 -10.84
C GLU A 209 -11.17 -14.83 -10.10
N TYR A 210 -10.75 -14.71 -8.85
CA TYR A 210 -10.45 -15.88 -8.01
C TYR A 210 -11.69 -16.77 -7.82
N LEU A 211 -12.87 -16.17 -7.62
CA LEU A 211 -14.13 -16.88 -7.53
C LEU A 211 -14.35 -17.76 -8.76
N GLN A 212 -14.23 -17.21 -9.96
CA GLN A 212 -14.52 -17.93 -11.19
C GLN A 212 -13.50 -19.02 -11.52
N HIS A 213 -12.21 -18.77 -11.28
CA HIS A 213 -11.15 -19.68 -11.68
C HIS A 213 -10.86 -20.79 -10.63
N HIS A 214 -11.03 -20.49 -9.33
CA HIS A 214 -10.60 -21.40 -8.26
C HIS A 214 -11.74 -21.92 -7.37
N VAL A 215 -12.94 -21.37 -7.49
CA VAL A 215 -14.08 -21.77 -6.66
C VAL A 215 -15.23 -22.27 -7.50
N LYS A 216 -15.81 -21.41 -8.31
CA LYS A 216 -16.94 -21.74 -9.16
C LYS A 216 -17.06 -20.70 -10.28
N ASP A 217 -17.08 -21.18 -11.53
CA ASP A 217 -17.47 -20.35 -12.65
C ASP A 217 -18.95 -19.97 -12.52
N VAL A 218 -19.18 -18.68 -12.32
CA VAL A 218 -20.52 -18.07 -12.21
C VAL A 218 -20.94 -17.35 -13.47
N GLY A 219 -20.14 -17.47 -14.54
CA GLY A 219 -20.44 -16.92 -15.87
C GLY A 219 -20.33 -15.41 -15.97
N LEU A 220 -19.49 -14.77 -15.13
CA LEU A 220 -19.22 -13.35 -15.28
C LEU A 220 -18.38 -13.12 -16.54
N ALA A 221 -18.83 -12.20 -17.37
CA ALA A 221 -18.09 -11.72 -18.53
C ALA A 221 -17.37 -10.40 -18.22
N ALA A 222 -16.40 -10.05 -19.07
CA ALA A 222 -15.71 -8.76 -18.97
C ALA A 222 -16.71 -7.57 -19.03
N PRO A 223 -16.49 -6.53 -18.22
CA PRO A 223 -15.35 -6.30 -17.34
C PRO A 223 -15.52 -6.88 -15.92
N PHE A 224 -16.67 -7.48 -15.59
CA PHE A 224 -17.06 -7.89 -14.24
C PHE A 224 -16.24 -9.06 -13.70
N ASP A 225 -15.73 -9.92 -14.57
CA ASP A 225 -14.89 -11.07 -14.24
C ASP A 225 -13.58 -10.68 -13.51
N ARG A 226 -13.09 -9.45 -13.71
CA ARG A 226 -11.86 -8.92 -13.14
C ARG A 226 -12.08 -7.87 -12.07
N MET A 227 -13.28 -7.75 -11.54
CA MET A 227 -13.58 -6.82 -10.47
C MET A 227 -13.25 -7.40 -9.10
N ILE A 228 -12.79 -6.52 -8.23
CA ILE A 228 -12.49 -6.80 -6.83
C ILE A 228 -13.24 -5.75 -6.00
N PRO A 229 -14.49 -6.00 -5.60
CA PRO A 229 -15.15 -5.22 -4.57
C PRO A 229 -14.31 -5.24 -3.30
N LEU A 230 -14.16 -4.07 -2.64
CA LEU A 230 -13.38 -3.96 -1.42
C LEU A 230 -13.98 -2.92 -0.47
N VAL A 231 -13.53 -2.97 0.77
CA VAL A 231 -13.73 -1.93 1.76
C VAL A 231 -12.39 -1.67 2.44
N GLU A 232 -11.87 -0.46 2.31
CA GLU A 232 -10.72 -0.03 3.06
C GLU A 232 -11.12 0.73 4.32
N VAL A 233 -10.34 0.60 5.37
CA VAL A 233 -10.51 1.32 6.64
C VAL A 233 -9.15 1.82 7.08
N ALA A 234 -9.02 3.11 7.33
CA ALA A 234 -7.80 3.66 7.91
C ALA A 234 -8.13 4.53 9.14
N VAL A 235 -7.30 4.41 10.15
CA VAL A 235 -7.43 5.13 11.41
C VAL A 235 -6.05 5.65 11.83
N SER A 236 -5.99 6.95 12.14
CA SER A 236 -4.81 7.62 12.68
C SER A 236 -5.10 8.13 14.08
N SER A 237 -4.27 7.77 15.05
CA SER A 237 -4.47 8.08 16.45
C SER A 237 -3.21 8.69 17.08
N PRO A 238 -3.18 10.01 17.31
CA PRO A 238 -2.15 10.62 18.14
C PRO A 238 -2.15 10.04 19.54
N PHE A 239 -0.95 9.77 20.10
CA PHE A 239 -0.87 9.12 21.43
C PHE A 239 0.00 9.86 22.47
N ASN A 240 0.60 10.99 22.12
CA ASN A 240 1.42 11.74 23.05
C ASN A 240 1.26 13.27 22.92
N ARG A 241 2.08 14.02 23.63
CA ARG A 241 2.19 15.50 23.61
C ARG A 241 0.85 16.23 23.83
N GLY A 242 -0.09 15.60 24.59
CA GLY A 242 -1.41 16.17 24.88
C GLY A 242 -2.43 16.05 23.76
N GLN A 243 -2.13 15.29 22.70
CA GLN A 243 -3.01 15.06 21.54
C GLN A 243 -3.69 13.67 21.57
N ALA A 244 -3.46 12.88 22.63
CA ALA A 244 -4.07 11.55 22.75
C ALA A 244 -5.61 11.59 22.65
N GLY A 245 -6.18 10.63 21.88
CA GLY A 245 -7.61 10.54 21.69
C GLY A 245 -8.17 11.42 20.56
N GLN A 246 -7.35 12.21 19.87
CA GLN A 246 -7.77 12.96 18.67
C GLN A 246 -7.73 12.08 17.42
N THR A 247 -8.35 10.92 17.50
CA THR A 247 -8.39 9.93 16.43
C THR A 247 -9.21 10.44 15.24
N THR A 248 -8.67 10.22 14.04
CA THR A 248 -9.33 10.44 12.74
C THR A 248 -9.35 9.12 11.96
N GLY A 249 -10.11 9.05 10.88
CA GLY A 249 -10.12 7.88 10.01
C GLY A 249 -11.29 7.88 9.03
N THR A 250 -11.22 6.96 8.09
CA THR A 250 -12.22 6.79 7.03
C THR A 250 -12.57 5.33 6.82
N VAL A 251 -13.76 5.10 6.27
CA VAL A 251 -14.18 3.83 5.66
C VAL A 251 -14.41 4.10 4.19
N GLN A 252 -13.78 3.31 3.32
CA GLN A 252 -13.79 3.53 1.89
C GLN A 252 -14.29 2.27 1.15
N PRO A 253 -15.62 2.13 0.97
CA PRO A 253 -16.17 1.09 0.10
C PRO A 253 -15.93 1.46 -1.37
N GLY A 254 -15.49 0.47 -2.16
CA GLY A 254 -15.16 0.67 -3.55
C GLY A 254 -15.03 -0.58 -4.37
N VAL A 255 -14.43 -0.42 -5.53
CA VAL A 255 -14.14 -1.50 -6.46
C VAL A 255 -12.84 -1.20 -7.22
N ILE A 256 -12.03 -2.22 -7.38
CA ILE A 256 -10.87 -2.23 -8.27
C ILE A 256 -11.21 -3.15 -9.46
N TRP A 257 -10.95 -2.69 -10.66
CA TRP A 257 -10.87 -3.53 -11.86
C TRP A 257 -9.39 -3.75 -12.19
N ALA A 258 -8.95 -5.01 -12.22
CA ALA A 258 -7.55 -5.37 -12.46
C ALA A 258 -7.38 -5.99 -13.86
N GLY A 259 -6.73 -5.25 -14.74
CA GLY A 259 -6.31 -5.73 -16.06
C GLY A 259 -4.93 -6.39 -16.01
N GLN A 260 -4.37 -6.70 -17.17
CA GLN A 260 -3.03 -7.29 -17.28
C GLN A 260 -1.91 -6.24 -17.05
N TYR A 261 -2.11 -5.00 -17.47
CA TYR A 261 -1.08 -3.96 -17.48
C TYR A 261 -1.40 -2.78 -16.56
N LEU A 262 -2.65 -2.70 -16.14
CA LEU A 262 -3.14 -1.60 -15.32
C LEU A 262 -4.36 -2.03 -14.52
N GLN A 263 -4.61 -1.32 -13.43
CA GLN A 263 -5.87 -1.36 -12.71
C GLN A 263 -6.52 0.03 -12.63
N ILE A 264 -7.83 0.04 -12.43
CA ILE A 264 -8.62 1.24 -12.17
C ILE A 264 -9.40 0.99 -10.90
N GLY A 265 -9.19 1.86 -9.91
CA GLY A 265 -9.91 1.82 -8.64
C GLY A 265 -10.80 3.04 -8.45
N ALA A 266 -11.92 2.86 -7.78
CA ALA A 266 -12.80 3.95 -7.36
C ALA A 266 -13.45 3.62 -6.01
N GLU A 267 -13.40 4.57 -5.08
CA GLU A 267 -13.93 4.42 -3.73
C GLU A 267 -14.66 5.68 -3.25
N ALA A 268 -15.65 5.47 -2.38
CA ALA A 268 -16.25 6.55 -1.62
C ALA A 268 -15.48 6.74 -0.31
N ILE A 269 -15.23 7.98 0.11
CA ILE A 269 -14.51 8.31 1.34
C ILE A 269 -15.52 8.74 2.39
N ILE A 270 -15.71 7.92 3.41
CA ILE A 270 -16.69 8.16 4.48
C ILE A 270 -15.93 8.42 5.80
N PRO A 271 -15.95 9.66 6.35
CA PRO A 271 -15.33 9.96 7.63
C PRO A 271 -15.97 9.18 8.78
N ILE A 272 -15.15 8.63 9.70
CA ILE A 272 -15.68 7.93 10.90
C ILE A 272 -16.16 8.90 11.98
N ASN A 273 -15.74 10.15 11.93
CA ASN A 273 -16.13 11.19 12.89
C ASN A 273 -15.95 12.60 12.32
N SER A 274 -16.44 13.60 13.06
CA SER A 274 -16.39 15.02 12.65
C SER A 274 -14.99 15.64 12.63
N ARG A 275 -13.97 15.03 13.26
CA ARG A 275 -12.58 15.50 13.16
C ARG A 275 -11.98 15.15 11.81
N THR A 276 -12.35 14.01 11.25
CA THR A 276 -11.94 13.59 9.92
C THR A 276 -12.58 14.47 8.84
N GLY A 277 -13.78 14.96 9.09
CA GLY A 277 -14.55 15.74 8.14
C GLY A 277 -16.03 15.40 8.16
N HIS A 278 -16.78 15.91 7.19
CA HIS A 278 -18.21 15.64 7.02
C HIS A 278 -18.61 15.54 5.54
N GLY A 279 -19.69 14.83 5.30
CA GLY A 279 -20.10 14.45 3.95
C GLY A 279 -19.31 13.26 3.44
N VAL A 280 -19.44 12.98 2.17
CA VAL A 280 -18.78 11.86 1.48
C VAL A 280 -17.84 12.44 0.45
N GLY A 281 -16.59 11.99 0.47
CA GLY A 281 -15.60 12.20 -0.56
C GLY A 281 -15.56 11.05 -1.55
N ALA A 282 -14.61 11.10 -2.49
CA ALA A 282 -14.37 10.03 -3.46
C ALA A 282 -12.91 10.02 -3.88
N VAL A 283 -12.41 8.86 -4.26
CA VAL A 283 -11.11 8.72 -4.89
C VAL A 283 -11.21 7.85 -6.15
N ILE A 284 -10.44 8.19 -7.16
CA ILE A 284 -10.27 7.42 -8.40
C ILE A 284 -8.78 7.31 -8.67
N GLN A 285 -8.32 6.09 -8.96
CA GLN A 285 -6.91 5.81 -9.25
C GLN A 285 -6.77 5.08 -10.58
N LEU A 286 -5.76 5.48 -11.33
CA LEU A 286 -5.20 4.73 -12.44
C LEU A 286 -3.81 4.26 -12.04
N HIS A 287 -3.60 2.95 -12.03
CA HIS A 287 -2.38 2.31 -11.59
C HIS A 287 -1.82 1.39 -12.70
N PHE A 288 -0.52 1.40 -12.90
CA PHE A 288 0.18 0.68 -13.95
C PHE A 288 1.18 -0.32 -13.37
N TYR A 289 1.17 -1.53 -13.87
CA TYR A 289 2.16 -2.57 -13.60
C TYR A 289 3.34 -2.41 -14.54
N LEU A 290 4.41 -1.74 -14.06
CA LEU A 290 5.57 -1.42 -14.90
C LEU A 290 6.40 -2.65 -15.24
N ASP A 291 6.36 -3.66 -14.39
CA ASP A 291 7.01 -4.96 -14.63
C ASP A 291 6.37 -5.73 -15.80
N ASP A 292 5.05 -5.64 -15.99
CA ASP A 292 4.36 -6.21 -17.15
C ASP A 292 4.46 -5.33 -18.40
N LEU A 293 4.39 -4.00 -18.22
CA LEU A 293 4.52 -3.06 -19.33
C LEU A 293 5.94 -3.04 -19.92
N PHE A 294 6.96 -3.18 -19.08
CA PHE A 294 8.36 -3.03 -19.45
C PHE A 294 9.23 -4.18 -18.89
N PRO A 295 8.89 -5.47 -19.13
CA PRO A 295 9.50 -6.62 -18.46
C PRO A 295 11.01 -6.78 -18.73
N ASN A 296 11.52 -6.15 -19.77
CA ASN A 296 12.93 -6.26 -20.17
C ASN A 296 13.76 -5.00 -19.85
N SER A 297 13.19 -3.99 -19.22
CA SER A 297 13.85 -2.71 -18.93
C SER A 297 13.47 -2.17 -17.57
N PHE A 298 12.56 -1.20 -17.53
CA PHE A 298 12.18 -0.48 -16.32
C PHE A 298 11.43 -1.34 -15.29
N GLY A 299 10.77 -2.40 -15.72
CA GLY A 299 10.05 -3.37 -14.87
C GLY A 299 10.94 -4.47 -14.29
N LYS A 300 12.28 -4.34 -14.31
CA LYS A 300 13.21 -5.27 -13.65
C LYS A 300 13.83 -4.63 -12.41
N PRO A 301 14.18 -5.41 -11.37
CA PRO A 301 15.01 -4.91 -10.29
C PRO A 301 16.29 -4.24 -10.82
N LEU A 302 16.74 -3.18 -10.15
CA LEU A 302 17.99 -2.49 -10.54
C LEU A 302 19.21 -3.37 -10.36
N LEU A 303 19.16 -4.26 -9.37
CA LEU A 303 20.24 -5.20 -9.01
C LEU A 303 19.66 -6.62 -8.84
N GLY A 304 20.36 -7.62 -9.39
CA GLY A 304 20.00 -9.04 -9.14
C GLY A 304 18.87 -9.60 -10.01
N GLY A 305 18.47 -8.91 -11.08
CA GLY A 305 17.43 -9.37 -12.03
C GLY A 305 18.04 -10.02 -13.27
#